data_6c2293f944d9224516b32197dcb10a4d
#
_entry.id   6c2293f944d9224516b32197dcb10a4d
#
_cell.length_a   1.000
_cell.length_b   1.000
_cell.length_c   1.000
_cell.angle_alpha   90.00
_cell.angle_beta   90.00
_cell.angle_gamma   90.00
#
_symmetry.space_group_name_H-M   'P 1'
#
loop_
_entity.id
_entity.type
_entity.pdbx_description
1 polymer ?
#
loop_
_entity_poly.entity_id
_entity_poly.type
_entity_poly.pdbx_seq_one_letter_code
_entity_poly.pdbx_strand_id
1 'polypeptide(L)'
;EGFDPETAGTTQTVNDNPETTITGLAPDTGYDVYVRAICGVGDESELSEVKNFFTGYCDFYSSSTNYYITDFFTEGAVVDIVNLNAGQSPGGYGDFTHLEMVNYPTGDFDFEADFNGSSSTYGFNMWIDFNGNMEFEESEKVYASGGYVSRATGTVVIPNNVANGTYRMRIVADWLSTNPSPCGSSNNAEAEDYTVTIINTPTCYPPIDLTLDQVGIDSAVVSWTPQGPETTWKVIYGEDGFDPTTGGTTITVEDTPSIPIEGLDSNTHYAVDVIAGWDVEDESY
;
A
#
# COMPACT_ATOMS: atom_id res chain seq x y z
N GLU A 1 -8.02 27.19 -10.50
CA GLU A 1 -6.86 28.02 -10.88
C GLU A 1 -7.26 28.95 -12.03
N GLY A 2 -6.81 30.22 -11.98
CA GLY A 2 -7.08 31.19 -13.04
C GLY A 2 -8.52 31.77 -13.09
N PHE A 3 -9.28 31.72 -12.00
CA PHE A 3 -10.59 32.36 -11.92
C PHE A 3 -10.46 33.86 -11.57
N ASP A 4 -11.52 34.64 -11.87
CA ASP A 4 -11.63 36.03 -11.44
C ASP A 4 -12.28 36.09 -10.04
N PRO A 5 -11.51 36.44 -8.97
CA PRO A 5 -12.00 36.43 -7.60
C PRO A 5 -13.06 37.51 -7.30
N GLU A 6 -13.26 38.47 -8.18
CA GLU A 6 -14.34 39.49 -8.06
C GLU A 6 -15.70 38.96 -8.52
N THR A 7 -15.72 37.92 -9.35
CA THR A 7 -16.94 37.41 -9.99
C THR A 7 -17.21 35.95 -9.72
N ALA A 8 -16.24 35.19 -9.21
CA ALA A 8 -16.35 33.75 -9.00
C ALA A 8 -15.62 33.31 -7.73
N GLY A 9 -15.77 32.03 -7.37
CA GLY A 9 -15.13 31.43 -6.22
C GLY A 9 -16.03 31.34 -4.99
N THR A 10 -15.47 30.82 -3.89
CA THR A 10 -16.14 30.71 -2.59
C THR A 10 -15.49 31.69 -1.62
N THR A 11 -16.30 32.49 -0.92
CA THR A 11 -15.80 33.46 0.07
C THR A 11 -16.09 32.97 1.47
N GLN A 12 -15.07 33.05 2.35
CA GLN A 12 -15.20 32.82 3.77
C GLN A 12 -14.75 34.02 4.56
N THR A 13 -15.59 34.51 5.49
CA THR A 13 -15.24 35.63 6.40
C THR A 13 -14.56 35.09 7.63
N VAL A 14 -13.39 35.63 7.96
CA VAL A 14 -12.59 35.29 9.13
C VAL A 14 -12.58 36.51 10.07
N ASN A 15 -12.95 36.28 11.34
CA ASN A 15 -13.01 37.32 12.36
C ASN A 15 -12.00 37.02 13.48
N ASP A 16 -11.43 38.07 14.05
CA ASP A 16 -10.61 38.09 15.27
C ASP A 16 -9.28 37.31 15.20
N ASN A 17 -9.20 36.20 14.51
CA ASN A 17 -7.97 35.45 14.31
C ASN A 17 -7.65 35.40 12.80
N PRO A 18 -6.46 35.84 12.36
CA PRO A 18 -6.10 35.84 10.94
C PRO A 18 -5.75 34.43 10.40
N GLU A 19 -6.49 33.41 10.85
CA GLU A 19 -6.27 32.01 10.52
C GLU A 19 -7.60 31.30 10.30
N THR A 20 -7.71 30.48 9.26
CA THR A 20 -8.89 29.68 8.98
C THR A 20 -8.53 28.41 8.21
N THR A 21 -9.34 27.38 8.37
CA THR A 21 -9.27 26.14 7.59
C THR A 21 -10.32 26.16 6.49
N ILE A 22 -9.89 25.97 5.25
CA ILE A 22 -10.76 25.81 4.09
C ILE A 22 -11.05 24.30 3.95
N THR A 23 -12.33 23.94 3.96
CA THR A 23 -12.79 22.55 3.88
C THR A 23 -13.67 22.33 2.65
N GLY A 24 -13.90 21.04 2.28
CA GLY A 24 -14.77 20.68 1.16
C GLY A 24 -14.13 20.93 -0.20
N LEU A 25 -12.80 20.99 -0.27
CA LEU A 25 -12.06 21.08 -1.51
C LEU A 25 -12.14 19.73 -2.25
N ALA A 26 -12.19 19.79 -3.58
CA ALA A 26 -12.09 18.60 -4.41
C ALA A 26 -10.65 18.07 -4.41
N PRO A 27 -10.43 16.76 -4.41
CA PRO A 27 -9.09 16.20 -4.59
C PRO A 27 -8.53 16.49 -5.99
N ASP A 28 -7.23 16.36 -6.16
CA ASP A 28 -6.49 16.57 -7.41
C ASP A 28 -6.87 17.87 -8.13
N THR A 29 -7.00 18.95 -7.37
CA THR A 29 -7.49 20.22 -7.88
C THR A 29 -6.60 21.39 -7.46
N GLY A 30 -6.19 22.20 -8.43
CA GLY A 30 -5.47 23.44 -8.17
C GLY A 30 -6.40 24.55 -7.70
N TYR A 31 -6.02 25.28 -6.68
CA TYR A 31 -6.76 26.38 -6.10
C TYR A 31 -5.93 27.66 -6.04
N ASP A 32 -6.59 28.77 -6.26
CA ASP A 32 -6.08 30.11 -6.03
C ASP A 32 -6.77 30.72 -4.81
N VAL A 33 -6.01 31.27 -3.90
CA VAL A 33 -6.53 31.95 -2.70
C VAL A 33 -6.10 33.40 -2.71
N TYR A 34 -7.06 34.25 -2.41
CA TYR A 34 -6.89 35.69 -2.22
C TYR A 34 -7.46 36.08 -0.87
N VAL A 35 -6.88 37.10 -0.26
CA VAL A 35 -7.35 37.67 1.01
C VAL A 35 -7.55 39.18 0.85
N ARG A 36 -8.65 39.71 1.40
CA ARG A 36 -8.85 41.14 1.56
C ARG A 36 -9.27 41.49 2.98
N ALA A 37 -8.94 42.67 3.45
CA ALA A 37 -9.40 43.17 4.72
C ALA A 37 -10.76 43.83 4.56
N ILE A 38 -11.65 43.66 5.55
CA ILE A 38 -12.93 44.35 5.65
C ILE A 38 -12.77 45.39 6.75
N CYS A 39 -12.71 46.66 6.36
CA CYS A 39 -12.52 47.79 7.29
C CYS A 39 -13.85 48.38 7.81
N GLY A 40 -14.96 48.08 7.11
CA GLY A 40 -16.29 48.52 7.47
C GLY A 40 -17.32 48.09 6.43
N VAL A 41 -18.57 48.52 6.59
CA VAL A 41 -19.65 48.21 5.64
C VAL A 41 -19.37 48.91 4.30
N GLY A 42 -19.02 48.14 3.29
CA GLY A 42 -18.65 48.63 1.96
C GLY A 42 -17.28 49.24 1.84
N ASP A 43 -16.41 48.99 2.83
CA ASP A 43 -15.01 49.44 2.88
C ASP A 43 -14.09 48.24 2.97
N GLU A 44 -13.57 47.81 1.82
CA GLU A 44 -12.68 46.65 1.67
C GLU A 44 -11.34 47.06 1.03
N SER A 45 -10.29 46.37 1.39
CA SER A 45 -8.97 46.57 0.76
C SER A 45 -8.93 45.96 -0.64
N GLU A 46 -7.86 46.29 -1.37
CA GLU A 46 -7.47 45.51 -2.54
C GLU A 46 -7.20 44.07 -2.15
N LEU A 47 -7.31 43.16 -3.10
CA LEU A 47 -6.92 41.74 -2.90
C LEU A 47 -5.43 41.62 -2.66
N SER A 48 -5.05 40.62 -1.85
CA SER A 48 -3.66 40.17 -1.74
C SER A 48 -3.12 39.66 -3.08
N GLU A 49 -1.82 39.45 -3.15
CA GLU A 49 -1.27 38.57 -4.18
C GLU A 49 -1.88 37.18 -4.07
N VAL A 50 -2.03 36.52 -5.21
CA VAL A 50 -2.56 35.14 -5.28
C VAL A 50 -1.61 34.17 -4.58
N LYS A 51 -2.19 33.26 -3.81
CA LYS A 51 -1.50 32.07 -3.36
C LYS A 51 -2.13 30.85 -3.98
N ASN A 52 -1.33 30.09 -4.72
CA ASN A 52 -1.77 28.84 -5.34
C ASN A 52 -1.44 27.66 -4.42
N PHE A 53 -2.28 26.65 -4.42
CA PHE A 53 -1.99 25.34 -3.83
C PHE A 53 -2.76 24.25 -4.57
N PHE A 54 -2.33 23.02 -4.40
CA PHE A 54 -2.92 21.84 -5.02
C PHE A 54 -3.37 20.86 -3.94
N THR A 55 -4.53 20.22 -4.14
CA THR A 55 -5.12 19.26 -3.17
C THR A 55 -4.84 17.82 -3.55
N GLY A 56 -3.64 17.51 -3.92
CA GLY A 56 -3.18 16.18 -4.32
C GLY A 56 -1.69 16.03 -4.01
N TYR A 57 -1.16 14.87 -4.32
CA TYR A 57 0.29 14.66 -4.24
C TYR A 57 0.99 15.49 -5.29
N CYS A 58 2.21 15.89 -4.97
CA CYS A 58 3.03 16.67 -5.88
C CYS A 58 3.28 15.94 -7.21
N ASP A 59 3.32 16.70 -8.29
CA ASP A 59 3.62 16.19 -9.62
C ASP A 59 5.05 15.66 -9.72
N PHE A 60 5.19 14.63 -10.54
CA PHE A 60 6.47 14.15 -11.03
C PHE A 60 6.46 14.11 -12.56
N TYR A 61 7.54 14.54 -13.17
CA TYR A 61 7.68 14.53 -14.62
C TYR A 61 9.09 14.11 -15.04
N SER A 62 9.17 13.27 -16.06
CA SER A 62 10.44 12.94 -16.74
C SER A 62 10.27 12.99 -18.25
N SER A 63 11.26 13.59 -18.92
CA SER A 63 11.32 13.61 -20.38
C SER A 63 11.93 12.35 -20.97
N SER A 64 12.48 11.47 -20.13
CA SER A 64 13.13 10.24 -20.58
C SER A 64 12.13 9.22 -21.11
N THR A 65 12.57 8.45 -22.10
CA THR A 65 11.89 7.25 -22.60
C THR A 65 12.71 5.97 -22.40
N ASN A 66 13.86 6.09 -21.73
CA ASN A 66 14.83 4.99 -21.64
C ASN A 66 15.16 4.58 -20.19
N TYR A 67 14.77 5.41 -19.20
CA TYR A 67 15.12 5.18 -17.81
C TYR A 67 13.83 5.08 -16.99
N TYR A 68 13.46 3.85 -16.65
CA TYR A 68 12.19 3.54 -15.99
C TYR A 68 12.30 2.26 -15.16
N ILE A 69 11.28 2.03 -14.33
CA ILE A 69 11.09 0.83 -13.54
C ILE A 69 10.41 -0.21 -14.43
N THR A 70 10.96 -1.40 -14.50
CA THR A 70 10.39 -2.49 -15.33
C THR A 70 9.49 -3.39 -14.53
N ASP A 71 9.86 -3.63 -13.29
CA ASP A 71 9.15 -4.52 -12.39
C ASP A 71 9.20 -3.96 -10.98
N PHE A 72 8.09 -4.01 -10.29
CA PHE A 72 8.00 -3.74 -8.85
C PHE A 72 7.05 -4.74 -8.19
N PHE A 73 7.51 -5.41 -7.16
CA PHE A 73 6.64 -6.29 -6.37
C PHE A 73 7.06 -6.29 -4.89
N THR A 74 6.10 -6.66 -4.05
CA THR A 74 6.30 -6.90 -2.62
C THR A 74 6.10 -8.37 -2.31
N GLU A 75 6.60 -8.82 -1.16
CA GLU A 75 6.45 -10.19 -0.66
C GLU A 75 6.37 -10.17 0.86
N GLY A 76 5.48 -10.97 1.43
CA GLY A 76 5.34 -11.14 2.88
C GLY A 76 4.31 -10.23 3.54
N ALA A 77 3.63 -9.37 2.80
CA ALA A 77 2.46 -8.66 3.29
C ALA A 77 1.21 -9.57 3.30
N VAL A 78 0.09 -9.10 3.85
CA VAL A 78 -1.20 -9.82 3.78
C VAL A 78 -1.70 -9.89 2.34
N VAL A 79 -1.52 -8.82 1.58
CA VAL A 79 -1.70 -8.77 0.11
C VAL A 79 -0.48 -8.06 -0.46
N ASP A 80 0.10 -8.63 -1.49
CA ASP A 80 1.29 -8.10 -2.12
C ASP A 80 0.99 -7.37 -3.43
N ILE A 81 1.76 -6.31 -3.71
CA ILE A 81 1.78 -5.66 -5.02
C ILE A 81 2.56 -6.55 -5.99
N VAL A 82 2.03 -6.70 -7.20
CA VAL A 82 2.72 -7.35 -8.32
C VAL A 82 2.52 -6.49 -9.57
N ASN A 83 3.57 -5.74 -9.95
CA ASN A 83 3.60 -4.94 -11.17
C ASN A 83 4.80 -5.37 -12.00
N LEU A 84 4.59 -6.25 -12.97
CA LEU A 84 5.64 -6.84 -13.78
C LEU A 84 5.52 -6.41 -15.24
N ASN A 85 6.66 -6.14 -15.86
CA ASN A 85 6.75 -5.68 -17.25
C ASN A 85 5.92 -4.41 -17.51
N ALA A 86 5.90 -3.49 -16.54
CA ALA A 86 5.09 -2.27 -16.60
C ALA A 86 5.45 -1.39 -17.81
N GLY A 87 6.72 -1.39 -18.20
CA GLY A 87 7.21 -0.51 -19.24
C GLY A 87 7.24 0.95 -18.78
N GLN A 88 7.72 1.84 -19.64
CA GLN A 88 7.85 3.25 -19.30
C GLN A 88 6.48 3.96 -19.26
N SER A 89 6.22 4.66 -18.17
CA SER A 89 5.01 5.46 -18.00
C SER A 89 5.10 6.80 -18.76
N PRO A 90 4.01 7.25 -19.39
CA PRO A 90 3.99 8.53 -20.11
C PRO A 90 4.36 9.70 -19.19
N GLY A 91 5.33 10.52 -19.63
CA GLY A 91 5.82 11.63 -18.82
C GLY A 91 6.66 11.22 -17.59
N GLY A 92 7.03 9.92 -17.49
CA GLY A 92 7.83 9.39 -16.39
C GLY A 92 7.07 9.28 -15.07
N TYR A 93 5.74 9.24 -15.12
CA TYR A 93 4.89 9.02 -13.96
C TYR A 93 3.84 7.95 -14.24
N GLY A 94 3.84 6.90 -13.42
CA GLY A 94 2.89 5.79 -13.45
C GLY A 94 1.91 5.86 -12.28
N ASP A 95 0.61 5.96 -12.57
CA ASP A 95 -0.44 5.78 -11.58
C ASP A 95 -0.88 4.32 -11.55
N PHE A 96 -0.33 3.58 -10.58
CA PHE A 96 -0.68 2.19 -10.29
C PHE A 96 -1.44 2.05 -8.97
N THR A 97 -2.19 3.08 -8.57
CA THR A 97 -2.96 3.07 -7.31
C THR A 97 -4.08 2.05 -7.25
N HIS A 98 -4.39 1.41 -8.36
CA HIS A 98 -5.27 0.25 -8.42
C HIS A 98 -4.59 -1.06 -7.96
N LEU A 99 -3.26 -1.07 -7.82
CA LEU A 99 -2.48 -2.14 -7.19
C LEU A 99 -2.27 -1.79 -5.72
N GLU A 100 -2.63 -2.71 -4.85
CA GLU A 100 -2.70 -2.49 -3.42
C GLU A 100 -1.82 -3.49 -2.67
N MET A 101 -1.08 -3.01 -1.67
CA MET A 101 -0.49 -3.81 -0.61
C MET A 101 -1.34 -3.67 0.65
N VAL A 102 -1.66 -4.78 1.31
CA VAL A 102 -2.33 -4.78 2.61
C VAL A 102 -1.37 -5.31 3.67
N ASN A 103 -1.24 -4.60 4.77
CA ASN A 103 -0.42 -5.02 5.89
C ASN A 103 -0.98 -4.46 7.22
N TYR A 104 -0.32 -4.67 8.34
CA TYR A 104 -0.71 -4.19 9.66
C TYR A 104 0.45 -3.46 10.36
N PRO A 105 0.20 -2.65 11.40
CA PRO A 105 1.26 -2.02 12.17
C PRO A 105 2.26 -3.06 12.70
N THR A 106 3.54 -2.78 12.61
CA THR A 106 4.68 -3.67 12.90
C THR A 106 4.88 -4.84 11.93
N GLY A 107 3.97 -5.05 10.99
CA GLY A 107 4.21 -5.98 9.88
C GLY A 107 5.37 -5.50 9.02
N ASP A 108 6.07 -6.42 8.40
CA ASP A 108 7.11 -6.13 7.42
C ASP A 108 6.71 -6.65 6.04
N PHE A 109 7.43 -6.20 5.04
CA PHE A 109 7.38 -6.74 3.69
C PHE A 109 8.73 -6.56 3.01
N ASP A 110 9.09 -7.53 2.22
CA ASP A 110 10.21 -7.43 1.29
C ASP A 110 9.74 -6.82 -0.02
N PHE A 111 10.63 -6.16 -0.73
CA PHE A 111 10.34 -5.66 -2.06
C PHE A 111 11.51 -5.86 -3.02
N GLU A 112 11.18 -5.88 -4.30
CA GLU A 112 12.13 -5.85 -5.39
C GLU A 112 11.68 -4.85 -6.46
N ALA A 113 12.62 -4.03 -6.96
CA ALA A 113 12.42 -3.15 -8.10
C ALA A 113 13.54 -3.36 -9.14
N ASP A 114 13.16 -3.71 -10.35
CA ASP A 114 14.04 -3.84 -11.50
C ASP A 114 13.92 -2.63 -12.43
N PHE A 115 14.99 -2.34 -13.13
CA PHE A 115 15.11 -1.13 -13.95
C PHE A 115 15.45 -1.45 -15.41
N ASN A 116 15.06 -0.58 -16.31
CA ASN A 116 15.38 -0.73 -17.72
C ASN A 116 16.90 -0.60 -17.97
N GLY A 117 17.42 -1.53 -18.77
CA GLY A 117 18.81 -1.54 -19.19
C GLY A 117 19.73 -2.37 -18.30
N SER A 118 20.10 -3.56 -18.76
CA SER A 118 20.89 -4.57 -18.04
C SER A 118 22.26 -4.12 -17.50
N SER A 119 22.74 -2.93 -17.88
CA SER A 119 23.98 -2.32 -17.40
C SER A 119 23.76 -0.95 -16.75
N SER A 120 22.52 -0.52 -16.61
CA SER A 120 22.16 0.75 -15.98
C SER A 120 22.03 0.58 -14.48
N THR A 121 22.38 1.63 -13.75
CA THR A 121 22.23 1.68 -12.29
C THR A 121 21.50 2.95 -11.91
N TYR A 122 20.64 2.85 -10.90
CA TYR A 122 19.74 3.91 -10.48
C TYR A 122 19.90 4.19 -8.99
N GLY A 123 19.72 5.44 -8.57
CA GLY A 123 19.29 5.69 -7.20
C GLY A 123 17.82 5.38 -7.09
N PHE A 124 17.41 4.77 -6.00
CA PHE A 124 16.04 4.37 -5.75
C PHE A 124 15.62 4.73 -4.34
N ASN A 125 14.47 5.40 -4.21
CA ASN A 125 13.86 5.74 -2.94
C ASN A 125 12.38 5.36 -2.95
N MET A 126 11.83 5.08 -1.75
CA MET A 126 10.43 4.76 -1.51
C MET A 126 9.91 5.59 -0.33
N TRP A 127 8.72 6.13 -0.47
CA TRP A 127 7.98 6.85 0.57
C TRP A 127 6.59 6.23 0.74
N ILE A 128 6.06 6.31 1.96
CA ILE A 128 4.66 6.02 2.26
C ILE A 128 4.14 7.17 3.12
N ASP A 129 3.16 7.92 2.61
CA ASP A 129 2.52 9.04 3.32
C ASP A 129 1.64 8.51 4.46
N PHE A 130 2.27 8.17 5.59
CA PHE A 130 1.59 7.59 6.75
C PHE A 130 0.77 8.61 7.56
N ASN A 131 0.99 9.89 7.39
CA ASN A 131 0.24 10.92 8.09
C ASN A 131 -0.97 11.46 7.27
N GLY A 132 -1.05 11.11 5.98
CA GLY A 132 -2.17 11.44 5.09
C GLY A 132 -2.24 12.92 4.74
N ASN A 133 -1.11 13.65 4.79
CA ASN A 133 -1.06 15.07 4.50
C ASN A 133 -0.87 15.40 3.01
N MET A 134 -0.73 14.38 2.16
CA MET A 134 -0.47 14.45 0.71
C MET A 134 0.93 15.02 0.36
N GLU A 135 1.87 14.94 1.29
CA GLU A 135 3.28 15.27 1.07
C GLU A 135 4.13 14.03 1.33
N PHE A 136 5.22 13.87 0.59
CA PHE A 136 6.20 12.81 0.84
C PHE A 136 7.39 13.40 1.59
N GLU A 137 7.33 13.35 2.91
CA GLU A 137 8.34 13.92 3.79
C GLU A 137 9.57 13.01 3.94
N GLU A 138 10.70 13.58 4.39
CA GLU A 138 11.90 12.77 4.66
C GLU A 138 11.69 11.76 5.81
N SER A 139 10.78 12.07 6.73
CA SER A 139 10.36 11.19 7.84
C SER A 139 9.53 9.97 7.37
N GLU A 140 8.99 10.04 6.17
CA GLU A 140 8.15 9.02 5.54
C GLU A 140 8.89 8.23 4.45
N LYS A 141 10.16 8.54 4.24
CA LYS A 141 11.02 7.76 3.38
C LYS A 141 11.35 6.43 4.04
N VAL A 142 10.70 5.38 3.59
CA VAL A 142 10.83 4.02 4.15
C VAL A 142 12.02 3.25 3.58
N TYR A 143 12.54 3.68 2.42
CA TYR A 143 13.73 3.10 1.82
C TYR A 143 14.51 4.10 0.98
N ALA A 144 15.84 3.96 1.02
CA ALA A 144 16.76 4.64 0.10
C ALA A 144 17.93 3.70 -0.25
N SER A 145 18.25 3.59 -1.52
CA SER A 145 19.38 2.76 -1.98
C SER A 145 20.75 3.26 -1.50
N GLY A 146 20.83 4.54 -1.10
CA GLY A 146 22.05 5.19 -0.62
C GLY A 146 23.17 5.31 -1.66
N GLY A 147 22.92 4.87 -2.89
CA GLY A 147 23.85 4.86 -4.01
C GLY A 147 23.17 4.33 -5.27
N TYR A 148 23.95 4.12 -6.32
CA TYR A 148 23.46 3.49 -7.54
C TYR A 148 23.39 1.98 -7.40
N VAL A 149 22.25 1.39 -7.74
CA VAL A 149 21.99 -0.05 -7.73
C VAL A 149 21.44 -0.50 -9.10
N SER A 150 21.75 -1.73 -9.51
CA SER A 150 21.18 -2.34 -10.72
C SER A 150 19.79 -2.94 -10.49
N ARG A 151 19.46 -3.18 -9.24
CA ARG A 151 18.19 -3.66 -8.69
C ARG A 151 18.08 -3.12 -7.27
N ALA A 152 16.92 -2.66 -6.86
CA ALA A 152 16.67 -2.31 -5.46
C ALA A 152 15.90 -3.45 -4.78
N THR A 153 16.39 -3.86 -3.62
CA THR A 153 15.72 -4.86 -2.76
C THR A 153 15.89 -4.44 -1.31
N GLY A 154 14.95 -4.80 -0.49
CA GLY A 154 15.02 -4.52 0.96
C GLY A 154 13.79 -4.97 1.69
N THR A 155 13.85 -4.87 3.01
CA THR A 155 12.72 -5.11 3.91
C THR A 155 12.27 -3.77 4.49
N VAL A 156 10.97 -3.52 4.45
CA VAL A 156 10.33 -2.33 5.06
C VAL A 156 9.45 -2.79 6.20
N VAL A 157 9.58 -2.15 7.36
CA VAL A 157 8.72 -2.40 8.53
C VAL A 157 7.72 -1.26 8.67
N ILE A 158 6.43 -1.59 8.74
CA ILE A 158 5.37 -0.62 9.00
C ILE A 158 5.51 -0.08 10.43
N PRO A 159 5.54 1.25 10.64
CA PRO A 159 5.63 1.81 11.98
C PRO A 159 4.46 1.39 12.88
N ASN A 160 4.72 1.20 14.17
CA ASN A 160 3.73 0.73 15.14
C ASN A 160 2.61 1.73 15.46
N ASN A 161 2.78 2.98 15.09
CA ASN A 161 1.85 4.08 15.35
C ASN A 161 1.02 4.48 14.13
N VAL A 162 1.10 3.74 13.04
CA VAL A 162 0.27 3.98 11.85
C VAL A 162 -1.14 3.53 12.14
N ALA A 163 -2.11 4.39 11.87
CA ALA A 163 -3.52 4.06 12.02
C ALA A 163 -4.02 3.15 10.88
N ASN A 164 -5.13 2.47 11.12
CA ASN A 164 -5.81 1.79 10.01
C ASN A 164 -6.29 2.81 8.99
N GLY A 165 -6.10 2.50 7.72
CA GLY A 165 -6.46 3.40 6.64
C GLY A 165 -5.72 3.09 5.35
N THR A 166 -6.01 3.88 4.34
CA THR A 166 -5.39 3.76 3.02
C THR A 166 -4.41 4.92 2.82
N TYR A 167 -3.21 4.59 2.39
CA TYR A 167 -2.06 5.46 2.24
C TYR A 167 -1.50 5.40 0.83
N ARG A 168 -0.79 6.45 0.43
CA ARG A 168 -0.08 6.49 -0.85
C ARG A 168 1.37 6.06 -0.65
N MET A 169 1.82 5.12 -1.45
CA MET A 169 3.23 4.81 -1.62
C MET A 169 3.71 5.39 -2.94
N ARG A 170 4.86 6.05 -2.93
CA ARG A 170 5.59 6.49 -4.13
C ARG A 170 6.97 5.89 -4.15
N ILE A 171 7.34 5.30 -5.27
CA ILE A 171 8.71 4.87 -5.58
C ILE A 171 9.27 5.74 -6.68
N VAL A 172 10.57 6.02 -6.62
CA VAL A 172 11.27 6.80 -7.66
C VAL A 172 12.61 6.16 -7.96
N ALA A 173 12.85 5.89 -9.24
CA ALA A 173 14.16 5.48 -9.77
C ALA A 173 14.74 6.59 -10.65
N ASP A 174 16.00 7.02 -10.39
CA ASP A 174 16.67 8.05 -11.17
C ASP A 174 18.08 7.60 -11.56
N TRP A 175 18.37 7.61 -12.86
CA TRP A 175 19.67 7.22 -13.39
C TRP A 175 20.79 8.23 -13.07
N LEU A 176 20.46 9.50 -12.81
CA LEU A 176 21.41 10.58 -12.54
C LEU A 176 21.51 10.99 -11.07
N SER A 177 20.61 10.53 -10.22
CA SER A 177 20.58 10.87 -8.79
C SER A 177 20.70 9.62 -7.94
N THR A 178 21.59 9.63 -6.95
CA THR A 178 21.67 8.59 -5.91
C THR A 178 20.64 8.78 -4.79
N ASN A 179 19.95 9.92 -4.78
CA ASN A 179 18.89 10.25 -3.84
C ASN A 179 17.78 11.00 -4.60
N PRO A 180 16.96 10.28 -5.40
CA PRO A 180 15.87 10.89 -6.14
C PRO A 180 14.87 11.59 -5.23
N SER A 181 14.26 12.67 -5.74
CA SER A 181 13.17 13.40 -5.06
C SER A 181 11.83 12.74 -5.39
N PRO A 182 10.86 12.75 -4.47
CA PRO A 182 9.52 12.26 -4.77
C PRO A 182 8.74 13.17 -5.73
N CYS A 183 9.14 14.43 -5.84
CA CYS A 183 8.42 15.48 -6.55
C CYS A 183 9.30 16.23 -7.54
N GLY A 184 8.66 16.86 -8.53
CA GLY A 184 9.31 17.76 -9.47
C GLY A 184 9.65 17.11 -10.80
N SER A 185 10.83 17.38 -11.36
CA SER A 185 11.18 16.85 -12.67
C SER A 185 12.60 16.31 -12.71
N SER A 186 12.79 15.25 -13.48
CA SER A 186 14.08 14.69 -13.85
C SER A 186 14.11 14.43 -15.36
N ASN A 187 15.32 14.31 -15.92
CA ASN A 187 15.46 13.94 -17.34
C ASN A 187 15.67 12.43 -17.54
N ASN A 188 15.88 11.67 -16.46
CA ASN A 188 16.27 10.27 -16.54
C ASN A 188 15.72 9.45 -15.35
N ALA A 189 14.45 9.63 -15.07
CA ALA A 189 13.79 9.00 -13.92
C ALA A 189 12.37 8.56 -14.24
N GLU A 190 11.81 7.77 -13.34
CA GLU A 190 10.40 7.44 -13.29
C GLU A 190 9.94 7.40 -11.83
N ALA A 191 8.73 7.88 -11.59
CA ALA A 191 8.00 7.72 -10.35
C ALA A 191 6.76 6.85 -10.57
N GLU A 192 6.45 6.01 -9.61
CA GLU A 192 5.23 5.19 -9.62
C GLU A 192 4.52 5.29 -8.28
N ASP A 193 3.20 5.44 -8.33
CA ASP A 193 2.33 5.49 -7.15
C ASP A 193 1.50 4.23 -7.00
N TYR A 194 1.41 3.74 -5.76
CA TYR A 194 0.67 2.54 -5.35
C TYR A 194 -0.19 2.83 -4.13
N THR A 195 -1.11 1.93 -3.83
CA THR A 195 -1.93 1.97 -2.61
C THR A 195 -1.34 1.05 -1.54
N VAL A 196 -1.32 1.54 -0.29
CA VAL A 196 -1.01 0.76 0.91
C VAL A 196 -2.18 0.86 1.86
N THR A 197 -2.78 -0.26 2.22
CA THR A 197 -3.85 -0.31 3.21
C THR A 197 -3.35 -0.97 4.48
N ILE A 198 -3.51 -0.27 5.60
CA ILE A 198 -3.16 -0.76 6.93
C ILE A 198 -4.44 -1.19 7.63
N ILE A 199 -4.46 -2.44 8.04
CA ILE A 199 -5.57 -3.08 8.76
C ILE A 199 -5.20 -3.32 10.23
N ASN A 200 -6.15 -3.76 11.04
CA ASN A 200 -5.84 -4.18 12.40
C ASN A 200 -4.81 -5.31 12.40
N THR A 201 -3.88 -5.26 13.35
CA THR A 201 -3.00 -6.40 13.60
C THR A 201 -3.87 -7.63 13.90
N PRO A 202 -3.70 -8.73 13.18
CA PRO A 202 -4.44 -9.94 13.47
C PRO A 202 -4.21 -10.37 14.92
N THR A 203 -5.29 -10.66 15.63
CA THR A 203 -5.20 -11.27 16.96
C THR A 203 -4.95 -12.78 16.86
N CYS A 204 -5.09 -13.30 15.64
CA CYS A 204 -4.93 -14.70 15.31
C CYS A 204 -4.11 -14.83 14.02
N TYR A 205 -2.95 -15.44 14.09
CA TYR A 205 -2.07 -15.62 12.95
C TYR A 205 -2.39 -16.90 12.18
N PRO A 206 -2.29 -16.90 10.83
CA PRO A 206 -2.41 -18.14 10.05
C PRO A 206 -1.41 -19.18 10.52
N PRO A 207 -1.81 -20.44 10.66
CA PRO A 207 -0.85 -21.53 10.91
C PRO A 207 0.14 -21.68 9.74
N ILE A 208 1.36 -22.07 10.06
CA ILE A 208 2.40 -22.35 9.08
C ILE A 208 2.76 -23.84 9.07
N ASP A 209 3.61 -24.24 8.11
CA ASP A 209 4.14 -25.59 7.99
C ASP A 209 3.04 -26.67 7.99
N LEU A 210 1.93 -26.42 7.26
CA LEU A 210 0.90 -27.45 7.06
C LEU A 210 1.53 -28.65 6.37
N THR A 211 1.50 -29.80 7.04
CA THR A 211 2.10 -31.05 6.57
C THR A 211 1.07 -32.17 6.48
N LEU A 212 1.31 -33.06 5.53
CA LEU A 212 0.59 -34.29 5.36
C LEU A 212 1.42 -35.43 5.97
N ASP A 213 1.13 -35.82 7.22
CA ASP A 213 1.94 -36.77 7.98
C ASP A 213 1.71 -38.21 7.55
N GLN A 214 0.47 -38.57 7.25
CA GLN A 214 0.06 -39.89 6.80
C GLN A 214 -1.02 -39.84 5.76
N VAL A 215 -1.00 -40.79 4.82
CA VAL A 215 -2.04 -40.98 3.82
C VAL A 215 -2.49 -42.43 3.80
N GLY A 216 -3.77 -42.72 4.04
CA GLY A 216 -4.43 -43.98 3.88
C GLY A 216 -5.13 -44.12 2.55
N ILE A 217 -5.95 -45.16 2.39
CA ILE A 217 -6.78 -45.36 1.21
C ILE A 217 -8.06 -44.51 1.24
N ASP A 218 -8.48 -44.09 2.43
CA ASP A 218 -9.71 -43.34 2.72
C ASP A 218 -9.51 -42.35 3.87
N SER A 219 -8.27 -42.01 4.20
CA SER A 219 -7.93 -41.13 5.31
C SER A 219 -6.60 -40.42 5.10
N ALA A 220 -6.42 -39.30 5.79
CA ALA A 220 -5.19 -38.55 5.85
C ALA A 220 -4.98 -38.01 7.28
N VAL A 221 -3.75 -37.77 7.69
CA VAL A 221 -3.41 -37.04 8.93
C VAL A 221 -2.68 -35.78 8.51
N VAL A 222 -3.18 -34.65 8.96
CA VAL A 222 -2.56 -33.34 8.75
C VAL A 222 -2.13 -32.74 10.07
N SER A 223 -1.04 -31.97 10.05
CA SER A 223 -0.57 -31.17 11.17
C SER A 223 -0.02 -29.83 10.71
N TRP A 224 0.07 -28.87 11.61
CA TRP A 224 0.54 -27.53 11.34
C TRP A 224 1.25 -26.92 12.54
N THR A 225 1.93 -25.81 12.34
CA THR A 225 2.60 -25.05 13.41
C THR A 225 1.80 -23.80 13.75
N PRO A 226 1.27 -23.65 15.00
CA PRO A 226 0.68 -22.39 15.45
C PRO A 226 1.70 -21.26 15.47
N GLN A 227 1.30 -20.05 15.14
CA GLN A 227 2.15 -18.85 15.23
C GLN A 227 1.87 -17.98 16.47
N GLY A 228 0.81 -18.26 17.21
CA GLY A 228 0.38 -17.52 18.38
C GLY A 228 -0.09 -18.45 19.53
N PRO A 229 -0.83 -17.91 20.50
CA PRO A 229 -1.35 -18.65 21.64
C PRO A 229 -2.68 -19.37 21.36
N GLU A 230 -3.11 -19.41 20.11
CA GLU A 230 -4.35 -20.06 19.69
C GLU A 230 -4.34 -21.54 19.99
N THR A 231 -5.48 -22.05 20.45
CA THR A 231 -5.73 -23.45 20.77
C THR A 231 -6.90 -24.04 19.99
N THR A 232 -7.48 -23.25 19.06
CA THR A 232 -8.60 -23.69 18.25
C THR A 232 -8.35 -23.37 16.79
N TRP A 233 -8.63 -24.31 15.91
CA TRP A 233 -8.46 -24.17 14.47
C TRP A 233 -9.66 -24.74 13.73
N LYS A 234 -9.89 -24.24 12.52
CA LYS A 234 -10.81 -24.84 11.56
C LYS A 234 -9.98 -25.45 10.45
N VAL A 235 -10.12 -26.74 10.24
CA VAL A 235 -9.56 -27.47 9.11
C VAL A 235 -10.67 -27.60 8.06
N ILE A 236 -10.43 -27.05 6.88
CA ILE A 236 -11.36 -27.07 5.76
C ILE A 236 -10.75 -27.93 4.66
N TYR A 237 -11.47 -28.92 4.18
CA TYR A 237 -10.97 -29.80 3.12
C TYR A 237 -12.04 -30.11 2.08
N GLY A 238 -11.61 -30.37 0.88
CA GLY A 238 -12.47 -30.71 -0.24
C GLY A 238 -11.69 -31.33 -1.38
N GLU A 239 -12.38 -31.75 -2.45
CA GLU A 239 -11.69 -32.18 -3.68
C GLU A 239 -10.83 -31.05 -4.23
N ASP A 240 -9.70 -31.38 -4.85
CA ASP A 240 -8.75 -30.42 -5.39
C ASP A 240 -9.43 -29.40 -6.32
N GLY A 241 -9.13 -28.10 -6.05
CA GLY A 241 -9.76 -26.98 -6.74
C GLY A 241 -11.03 -26.44 -6.08
N PHE A 242 -11.44 -26.92 -4.90
CA PHE A 242 -12.52 -26.29 -4.14
C PHE A 242 -12.09 -24.90 -3.62
N ASP A 243 -13.06 -24.04 -3.36
CA ASP A 243 -12.84 -22.72 -2.73
C ASP A 243 -13.16 -22.85 -1.24
N PRO A 244 -12.17 -22.72 -0.33
CA PRO A 244 -12.36 -22.89 1.11
C PRO A 244 -13.29 -21.83 1.75
N THR A 245 -13.49 -20.70 1.07
CA THR A 245 -14.39 -19.64 1.58
C THR A 245 -15.87 -19.95 1.34
N THR A 246 -16.18 -20.79 0.38
CA THR A 246 -17.56 -21.08 -0.07
C THR A 246 -17.93 -22.55 -0.06
N GLY A 247 -16.96 -23.45 0.10
CA GLY A 247 -17.15 -24.90 0.00
C GLY A 247 -16.25 -25.72 0.89
N GLY A 248 -16.31 -27.03 0.73
CA GLY A 248 -15.53 -27.98 1.52
C GLY A 248 -16.22 -28.43 2.81
N THR A 249 -15.59 -29.36 3.51
CA THR A 249 -15.99 -29.86 4.81
C THR A 249 -15.13 -29.21 5.90
N THR A 250 -15.74 -28.62 6.91
CA THR A 250 -15.04 -27.96 8.03
C THR A 250 -15.05 -28.81 9.28
N ILE A 251 -13.88 -28.97 9.91
CA ILE A 251 -13.71 -29.64 11.20
C ILE A 251 -13.08 -28.63 12.16
N THR A 252 -13.66 -28.45 13.35
CA THR A 252 -13.02 -27.69 14.43
C THR A 252 -12.07 -28.60 15.21
N VAL A 253 -10.84 -28.14 15.40
CA VAL A 253 -9.78 -28.83 16.14
C VAL A 253 -9.39 -27.99 17.34
N GLU A 254 -9.28 -28.62 18.51
CA GLU A 254 -8.91 -27.96 19.76
C GLU A 254 -7.63 -28.56 20.33
N ASP A 255 -6.83 -27.73 21.00
CA ASP A 255 -5.64 -28.06 21.80
C ASP A 255 -4.46 -28.69 21.04
N THR A 256 -4.68 -29.50 20.03
CA THR A 256 -3.61 -30.18 19.31
C THR A 256 -3.61 -29.77 17.84
N PRO A 257 -2.51 -29.19 17.30
CA PRO A 257 -2.45 -28.73 15.92
C PRO A 257 -2.25 -29.90 14.93
N SER A 258 -3.13 -30.90 15.00
CA SER A 258 -3.14 -32.08 14.13
C SER A 258 -4.50 -32.77 14.19
N ILE A 259 -4.92 -33.36 13.05
CA ILE A 259 -6.17 -34.12 12.97
C ILE A 259 -6.11 -35.23 11.92
N PRO A 260 -6.68 -36.42 12.20
CA PRO A 260 -7.03 -37.38 11.16
C PRO A 260 -8.30 -36.94 10.43
N ILE A 261 -8.26 -36.92 9.10
CA ILE A 261 -9.41 -36.75 8.21
C ILE A 261 -9.77 -38.12 7.69
N GLU A 262 -10.99 -38.57 7.97
CA GLU A 262 -11.47 -39.93 7.62
C GLU A 262 -12.65 -39.87 6.63
N GLY A 263 -12.92 -40.94 5.93
CA GLY A 263 -14.04 -41.07 5.02
C GLY A 263 -13.80 -40.40 3.66
N LEU A 264 -12.55 -40.28 3.28
CA LEU A 264 -12.15 -39.76 1.98
C LEU A 264 -12.40 -40.80 0.87
N ASP A 265 -12.77 -40.34 -0.31
CA ASP A 265 -12.88 -41.21 -1.47
C ASP A 265 -11.51 -41.67 -1.95
N SER A 266 -11.36 -42.97 -2.16
CA SER A 266 -10.10 -43.54 -2.62
C SER A 266 -9.76 -43.06 -4.04
N ASN A 267 -8.47 -42.85 -4.30
CA ASN A 267 -7.97 -42.39 -5.61
C ASN A 267 -8.48 -41.00 -6.02
N THR A 268 -8.80 -40.15 -5.04
CA THR A 268 -9.24 -38.77 -5.21
C THR A 268 -8.22 -37.80 -4.66
N HIS A 269 -7.99 -36.68 -5.34
CA HIS A 269 -7.12 -35.61 -4.86
C HIS A 269 -7.93 -34.66 -3.99
N TYR A 270 -7.37 -34.30 -2.83
CA TYR A 270 -7.96 -33.36 -1.88
C TYR A 270 -7.01 -32.20 -1.60
N ALA A 271 -7.57 -31.04 -1.37
CA ALA A 271 -6.89 -29.88 -0.82
C ALA A 271 -7.36 -29.65 0.62
N VAL A 272 -6.46 -29.11 1.46
CA VAL A 272 -6.71 -28.81 2.87
C VAL A 272 -6.18 -27.42 3.19
N ASP A 273 -7.01 -26.64 3.88
CA ASP A 273 -6.67 -25.34 4.45
C ASP A 273 -6.88 -25.37 5.96
N VAL A 274 -6.09 -24.57 6.70
CA VAL A 274 -6.22 -24.45 8.16
C VAL A 274 -6.28 -22.97 8.54
N ILE A 275 -7.33 -22.63 9.27
CA ILE A 275 -7.58 -21.28 9.79
C ILE A 275 -7.50 -21.36 11.31
N ALA A 276 -6.71 -20.50 11.94
CA ALA A 276 -6.72 -20.32 13.38
C ALA A 276 -7.83 -19.33 13.78
N GLY A 277 -8.47 -19.51 14.94
CA GLY A 277 -9.51 -18.61 15.40
C GLY A 277 -9.89 -18.84 16.87
N TRP A 278 -10.33 -17.78 17.53
CA TRP A 278 -10.86 -17.82 18.89
C TRP A 278 -12.37 -17.82 18.90
N ASP A 279 -12.98 -17.16 17.93
CA ASP A 279 -14.42 -16.98 17.79
C ASP A 279 -14.76 -16.68 16.31
N VAL A 280 -16.05 -16.67 15.96
CA VAL A 280 -16.56 -16.51 14.58
C VAL A 280 -16.18 -15.17 13.94
N GLU A 281 -15.75 -14.19 14.74
CA GLU A 281 -15.35 -12.85 14.29
C GLU A 281 -13.82 -12.61 14.27
N ASP A 282 -13.01 -13.61 14.66
CA ASP A 282 -11.56 -13.48 14.82
C ASP A 282 -10.85 -14.68 14.16
N GLU A 283 -10.99 -14.81 12.86
CA GLU A 283 -10.38 -15.86 12.06
C GLU A 283 -9.14 -15.34 11.30
N SER A 284 -8.09 -16.15 11.23
CA SER A 284 -6.94 -15.87 10.36
C SER A 284 -7.32 -16.09 8.90
N TYR A 285 -6.82 -15.26 8.02
CA TYR A 285 -7.01 -15.37 6.57
C TYR A 285 -5.72 -15.83 5.90
#